data_75875da6c9cbcb825e4426cc83ab7754
#
_entry.id   75875da6c9cbcb825e4426cc83ab7754
#
_cell.length_a   1.000
_cell.length_b   1.000
_cell.length_c   1.000
_cell.angle_alpha   90.00
_cell.angle_beta   90.00
_cell.angle_gamma   90.00
#
_symmetry.space_group_name_H-M   'P 1'
#
loop_
_entity.id
_entity.type
_entity.pdbx_description
1 polymer ?
#
loop_
_entity_poly.entity_id
_entity_poly.type
_entity_poly.pdbx_seq_one_letter_code
_entity_poly.pdbx_strand_id
1 'polypeptide(L)'
;HDTGGREPASNVAQGAWVLYEWANQTYFSLITIFLFPPFFASVLAADPVQGQAYWGYVQAVAGLSIALMSPLLGAMADAAGPRKPWIVFSMLFSASGCFGLWFAVPGQPLLPVAIALVIAAIGMELTIIFANAMLPTIASDRRIGLLSGIGTEVIIAPDADEDARRII
;
A
#
# COMPACT_ATOMS: atom_id res chain seq x y z
N HIS A 1 36.14 10.05 -11.51
CA HIS A 1 35.20 9.00 -11.88
C HIS A 1 33.83 9.65 -11.98
N ASP A 2 33.45 9.94 -13.21
CA ASP A 2 32.16 10.48 -13.59
C ASP A 2 31.14 9.33 -13.48
N THR A 3 30.46 9.26 -12.34
CA THR A 3 29.30 8.37 -12.18
C THR A 3 28.19 8.98 -13.00
N GLY A 4 27.97 8.46 -14.20
CA GLY A 4 26.94 8.86 -15.14
C GLY A 4 25.59 9.04 -14.44
N GLY A 5 25.36 10.26 -13.97
CA GLY A 5 24.13 10.66 -13.29
C GLY A 5 22.96 10.53 -14.26
N ARG A 6 22.12 9.51 -14.04
CA ARG A 6 20.83 9.47 -14.69
C ARG A 6 20.10 10.76 -14.37
N GLU A 7 19.69 11.50 -15.39
CA GLU A 7 18.88 12.69 -15.18
C GLU A 7 17.63 12.31 -14.36
N PRO A 8 17.32 13.05 -13.28
CA PRO A 8 16.13 12.79 -12.49
C PRO A 8 14.89 12.89 -13.39
N ALA A 9 13.93 12.03 -13.16
CA ALA A 9 12.67 12.08 -13.91
C ALA A 9 11.99 13.44 -13.73
N SER A 10 11.14 13.82 -14.67
CA SER A 10 10.43 15.09 -14.66
C SER A 10 9.68 15.32 -13.33
N ASN A 11 9.53 16.57 -12.93
CA ASN A 11 8.77 16.95 -11.72
C ASN A 11 7.33 16.39 -11.75
N VAL A 12 6.75 16.22 -12.95
CA VAL A 12 5.45 15.57 -13.14
C VAL A 12 5.47 14.11 -12.72
N ALA A 13 6.51 13.36 -13.07
CA ALA A 13 6.65 11.96 -12.68
C ALA A 13 6.84 11.81 -11.16
N GLN A 14 7.61 12.72 -10.54
CA GLN A 14 7.80 12.75 -9.09
C GLN A 14 6.49 13.09 -8.36
N GLY A 15 5.74 14.10 -8.85
CA GLY A 15 4.43 14.46 -8.30
C GLY A 15 3.39 13.33 -8.47
N ALA A 16 3.38 12.64 -9.58
CA ALA A 16 2.50 11.50 -9.81
C ALA A 16 2.80 10.34 -8.84
N TRP A 17 4.06 10.10 -8.53
CA TRP A 17 4.47 9.11 -7.54
C TRP A 17 3.98 9.47 -6.13
N VAL A 18 4.13 10.74 -5.71
CA VAL A 18 3.63 11.23 -4.41
C VAL A 18 2.12 11.09 -4.30
N LEU A 19 1.37 11.50 -5.33
CA LEU A 19 -0.10 11.34 -5.35
C LEU A 19 -0.52 9.88 -5.28
N TYR A 20 0.22 8.99 -5.92
CA TYR A 20 -0.01 7.56 -5.85
C TYR A 20 0.22 7.02 -4.42
N GLU A 21 1.29 7.43 -3.74
CA GLU A 21 1.55 7.05 -2.35
C GLU A 21 0.43 7.55 -1.41
N TRP A 22 -0.05 8.77 -1.59
CA TRP A 22 -1.17 9.29 -0.79
C TRP A 22 -2.46 8.48 -1.00
N ALA A 23 -2.74 8.05 -2.21
CA ALA A 23 -3.89 7.19 -2.49
C ALA A 23 -3.77 5.84 -1.78
N ASN A 24 -2.58 5.22 -1.78
CA ASN A 24 -2.30 3.98 -1.07
C ASN A 24 -2.47 4.12 0.44
N GLN A 25 -1.91 5.19 1.03
CA GLN A 25 -2.01 5.45 2.47
C GLN A 25 -3.45 5.68 2.91
N THR A 26 -4.26 6.32 2.08
CA THR A 26 -5.68 6.53 2.34
C THR A 26 -6.42 5.19 2.46
N TYR A 27 -6.18 4.25 1.55
CA TYR A 27 -6.77 2.91 1.64
C TYR A 27 -6.33 2.20 2.91
N PHE A 28 -5.04 2.18 3.19
CA PHE A 28 -4.49 1.49 4.36
C PHE A 28 -5.07 2.05 5.66
N SER A 29 -5.04 3.36 5.83
CA SER A 29 -5.53 4.02 7.04
C SER A 29 -7.04 3.85 7.21
N LEU A 30 -7.83 4.20 6.19
CA LEU A 30 -9.29 4.20 6.30
C LEU A 30 -9.86 2.79 6.34
N ILE A 31 -9.46 1.93 5.42
CA ILE A 31 -10.05 0.60 5.29
C ILE A 31 -9.43 -0.35 6.32
N THR A 32 -8.11 -0.49 6.35
CA THR A 32 -7.47 -1.54 7.15
C THR A 32 -7.43 -1.22 8.64
N ILE A 33 -7.33 0.06 9.02
CA ILE A 33 -7.17 0.45 10.43
C ILE A 33 -8.47 0.94 11.05
N PHE A 34 -9.18 1.88 10.40
CA PHE A 34 -10.26 2.61 11.07
C PHE A 34 -11.66 2.10 10.76
N LEU A 35 -12.00 1.80 9.51
CA LEU A 35 -13.39 1.51 9.13
C LEU A 35 -13.71 0.02 9.13
N PHE A 36 -12.86 -0.78 8.51
CA PHE A 36 -13.21 -2.18 8.27
C PHE A 36 -13.11 -3.08 9.50
N PRO A 37 -12.12 -2.94 10.42
CA PRO A 37 -12.05 -3.77 11.62
C PRO A 37 -13.31 -3.69 12.50
N PRO A 38 -13.80 -2.51 12.91
CA PRO A 38 -15.03 -2.42 13.69
C PRO A 38 -16.26 -2.87 12.89
N PHE A 39 -16.36 -2.58 11.60
CA PHE A 39 -17.45 -3.04 10.74
C PHE A 39 -17.47 -4.57 10.65
N PHE A 40 -16.31 -5.19 10.42
CA PHE A 40 -16.18 -6.64 10.35
C PHE A 40 -16.57 -7.31 11.67
N ALA A 41 -16.06 -6.79 12.79
CA ALA A 41 -16.29 -7.37 14.11
C ALA A 41 -17.72 -7.18 14.63
N SER A 42 -18.32 -5.99 14.43
CA SER A 42 -19.57 -5.63 15.07
C SER A 42 -20.80 -5.71 14.17
N VAL A 43 -20.63 -5.69 12.85
CA VAL A 43 -21.74 -5.65 11.89
C VAL A 43 -21.82 -6.93 11.06
N LEU A 44 -20.68 -7.43 10.57
CA LEU A 44 -20.66 -8.63 9.73
C LEU A 44 -20.68 -9.93 10.56
N ALA A 45 -19.97 -9.96 11.67
CA ALA A 45 -19.96 -11.13 12.57
C ALA A 45 -21.18 -11.15 13.46
N ALA A 46 -21.69 -12.36 13.76
CA ALA A 46 -22.81 -12.53 14.66
C ALA A 46 -22.47 -12.21 16.14
N ASP A 47 -21.20 -12.38 16.51
CA ASP A 47 -20.67 -12.08 17.85
C ASP A 47 -19.41 -11.19 17.68
N PRO A 48 -19.37 -10.00 18.31
CA PRO A 48 -18.24 -9.09 18.21
C PRO A 48 -16.91 -9.66 18.68
N VAL A 49 -16.90 -10.54 19.71
CA VAL A 49 -15.69 -11.17 20.23
C VAL A 49 -15.10 -12.14 19.20
N GLN A 50 -15.97 -12.99 18.63
CA GLN A 50 -15.56 -13.90 17.55
C GLN A 50 -15.18 -13.12 16.29
N GLY A 51 -15.90 -12.05 15.96
CA GLY A 51 -15.60 -11.17 14.83
C GLY A 51 -14.20 -10.56 14.94
N GLN A 52 -13.81 -10.09 16.12
CA GLN A 52 -12.45 -9.58 16.36
C GLN A 52 -11.40 -10.68 16.19
N ALA A 53 -11.67 -11.90 16.66
CA ALA A 53 -10.76 -13.03 16.48
C ALA A 53 -10.62 -13.40 14.99
N TYR A 54 -11.73 -13.46 14.25
CA TYR A 54 -11.70 -13.70 12.80
C TYR A 54 -10.95 -12.63 12.04
N TRP A 55 -11.12 -11.34 12.40
CA TRP A 55 -10.31 -10.25 11.85
C TRP A 55 -8.81 -10.48 12.07
N GLY A 56 -8.42 -10.87 13.29
CA GLY A 56 -7.04 -11.21 13.62
C GLY A 56 -6.50 -12.35 12.74
N TYR A 57 -7.29 -13.41 12.50
CA TYR A 57 -6.88 -14.51 11.61
C TYR A 57 -6.72 -14.05 10.15
N VAL A 58 -7.62 -13.21 9.65
CA VAL A 58 -7.51 -12.66 8.28
C VAL A 58 -6.23 -11.86 8.12
N GLN A 59 -5.93 -11.01 9.09
CA GLN A 59 -4.69 -10.21 9.08
C GLN A 59 -3.43 -11.08 9.22
N ALA A 60 -3.49 -12.14 10.04
CA ALA A 60 -2.39 -13.09 10.18
C ALA A 60 -2.12 -13.86 8.87
N VAL A 61 -3.17 -14.32 8.19
CA VAL A 61 -3.05 -15.01 6.89
C VAL A 61 -2.50 -14.08 5.83
N ALA A 62 -3.00 -12.84 5.75
CA ALA A 62 -2.49 -11.84 4.82
C ALA A 62 -1.01 -11.55 5.09
N GLY A 63 -0.64 -11.25 6.34
CA GLY A 63 0.73 -10.94 6.73
C GLY A 63 1.69 -12.11 6.49
N LEU A 64 1.29 -13.34 6.82
CA LEU A 64 2.09 -14.53 6.55
C LEU A 64 2.29 -14.75 5.05
N SER A 65 1.24 -14.60 4.25
CA SER A 65 1.33 -14.71 2.79
C SER A 65 2.32 -13.71 2.21
N ILE A 66 2.23 -12.45 2.65
CA ILE A 66 3.14 -11.38 2.25
C ILE A 66 4.58 -11.70 2.67
N ALA A 67 4.79 -12.13 3.93
CA ALA A 67 6.10 -12.45 4.45
C ALA A 67 6.79 -13.59 3.66
N LEU A 68 6.04 -14.62 3.30
CA LEU A 68 6.55 -15.73 2.49
C LEU A 68 6.84 -15.32 1.04
N MET A 69 6.05 -14.41 0.47
CA MET A 69 6.22 -13.93 -0.90
C MET A 69 7.29 -12.83 -1.02
N SER A 70 7.55 -12.06 0.03
CA SER A 70 8.43 -10.89 0.00
C SER A 70 9.82 -11.15 -0.59
N PRO A 71 10.57 -12.22 -0.24
CA PRO A 71 11.89 -12.46 -0.84
C PRO A 71 11.81 -12.70 -2.35
N LEU A 72 10.78 -13.43 -2.80
CA LEU A 72 10.57 -13.71 -4.22
C LEU A 72 10.20 -12.43 -4.98
N LEU A 73 9.31 -11.63 -4.40
CA LEU A 73 8.84 -10.38 -4.98
C LEU A 73 9.96 -9.33 -5.04
N GLY A 74 10.81 -9.24 -4.02
CA GLY A 74 12.01 -8.41 -4.05
C GLY A 74 12.94 -8.80 -5.18
N ALA A 75 13.27 -10.09 -5.32
CA ALA A 75 14.09 -10.59 -6.41
C ALA A 75 13.46 -10.31 -7.80
N MET A 76 12.14 -10.46 -7.93
CA MET A 76 11.42 -10.13 -9.16
C MET A 76 11.46 -8.62 -9.45
N ALA A 77 11.29 -7.78 -8.45
CA ALA A 77 11.35 -6.32 -8.61
C ALA A 77 12.74 -5.85 -9.06
N ASP A 78 13.80 -6.51 -8.60
CA ASP A 78 15.18 -6.22 -9.00
C ASP A 78 15.50 -6.74 -10.42
N ALA A 79 15.00 -7.93 -10.78
CA ALA A 79 15.22 -8.57 -12.08
C ALA A 79 14.30 -8.01 -13.18
N ALA A 80 13.14 -7.48 -12.84
CA ALA A 80 12.14 -7.03 -13.81
C ALA A 80 12.58 -5.73 -14.51
N GLY A 81 12.80 -5.78 -15.82
CA GLY A 81 13.10 -4.61 -16.64
C GLY A 81 11.97 -3.53 -16.55
N PRO A 82 10.83 -3.68 -17.22
CA PRO A 82 9.73 -2.71 -17.14
C PRO A 82 8.87 -2.97 -15.89
N ARG A 83 8.97 -2.08 -14.89
CA ARG A 83 8.21 -2.20 -13.61
C ARG A 83 6.75 -1.77 -13.73
N LYS A 84 6.41 -0.91 -14.69
CA LYS A 84 5.04 -0.39 -14.89
C LYS A 84 3.97 -1.47 -15.07
N PRO A 85 4.15 -2.54 -15.88
CA PRO A 85 3.16 -3.60 -16.01
C PRO A 85 2.87 -4.32 -14.68
N TRP A 86 3.89 -4.51 -13.83
CA TRP A 86 3.73 -5.14 -12.53
C TRP A 86 2.91 -4.29 -11.56
N ILE A 87 3.12 -2.96 -11.58
CA ILE A 87 2.30 -2.03 -10.80
C ILE A 87 0.85 -2.09 -11.25
N VAL A 88 0.58 -2.03 -12.56
CA VAL A 88 -0.79 -2.13 -13.09
C VAL A 88 -1.44 -3.46 -12.72
N PHE A 89 -0.71 -4.57 -12.86
CA PHE A 89 -1.20 -5.89 -12.45
C PHE A 89 -1.57 -5.92 -10.96
N SER A 90 -0.68 -5.42 -10.10
CA SER A 90 -0.89 -5.37 -8.64
C SER A 90 -2.09 -4.50 -8.28
N MET A 91 -2.26 -3.35 -8.93
CA MET A 91 -3.42 -2.47 -8.74
C MET A 91 -4.73 -3.15 -9.13
N LEU A 92 -4.76 -3.84 -10.27
CA LEU A 92 -5.95 -4.60 -10.70
C LEU A 92 -6.26 -5.76 -9.76
N PHE A 93 -5.21 -6.43 -9.27
CA PHE A 93 -5.35 -7.51 -8.29
C PHE A 93 -5.94 -6.98 -6.97
N SER A 94 -5.42 -5.87 -6.44
CA SER A 94 -5.97 -5.19 -5.27
C SER A 94 -7.40 -4.72 -5.50
N ALA A 95 -7.67 -4.09 -6.65
CA ALA A 95 -9.00 -3.63 -7.00
C ALA A 95 -10.03 -4.77 -7.05
N SER A 96 -9.63 -5.97 -7.52
CA SER A 96 -10.50 -7.15 -7.51
C SER A 96 -10.87 -7.58 -6.09
N GLY A 97 -9.93 -7.54 -5.16
CA GLY A 97 -10.18 -7.77 -3.74
C GLY A 97 -11.13 -6.73 -3.15
N CYS A 98 -10.88 -5.44 -3.41
CA CYS A 98 -11.77 -4.36 -2.98
C CYS A 98 -13.20 -4.50 -3.56
N PHE A 99 -13.31 -4.90 -4.83
CA PHE A 99 -14.62 -5.18 -5.44
C PHE A 99 -15.32 -6.34 -4.74
N GLY A 100 -14.59 -7.37 -4.31
CA GLY A 100 -15.14 -8.47 -3.52
C GLY A 100 -15.76 -8.02 -2.18
N LEU A 101 -15.28 -6.93 -1.58
CA LEU A 101 -15.85 -6.35 -0.36
C LEU A 101 -17.23 -5.72 -0.57
N TRP A 102 -17.64 -5.45 -1.80
CA TRP A 102 -19.01 -5.01 -2.10
C TRP A 102 -20.06 -6.01 -1.65
N PHE A 103 -19.70 -7.30 -1.60
CA PHE A 103 -20.58 -8.37 -1.16
C PHE A 103 -20.54 -8.61 0.35
N ALA A 104 -19.87 -7.76 1.12
CA ALA A 104 -19.80 -7.83 2.58
C ALA A 104 -21.12 -7.35 3.20
N VAL A 105 -22.10 -8.25 3.28
CA VAL A 105 -23.45 -8.00 3.81
C VAL A 105 -23.64 -8.78 5.10
N PRO A 106 -24.25 -8.18 6.16
CA PRO A 106 -24.59 -8.87 7.40
C PRO A 106 -25.39 -10.15 7.16
N GLY A 107 -25.07 -11.22 7.90
CA GLY A 107 -25.75 -12.51 7.78
C GLY A 107 -25.25 -13.42 6.66
N GLN A 108 -24.30 -12.98 5.87
CA GLN A 108 -23.62 -13.81 4.87
C GLN A 108 -22.37 -14.49 5.47
N PRO A 109 -21.89 -15.60 4.87
CA PRO A 109 -20.64 -16.23 5.31
C PRO A 109 -19.46 -15.26 5.26
N LEU A 110 -18.65 -15.24 6.33
CA LEU A 110 -17.48 -14.34 6.42
C LEU A 110 -16.33 -14.76 5.52
N LEU A 111 -16.26 -16.02 5.09
CA LEU A 111 -15.14 -16.55 4.31
C LEU A 111 -14.91 -15.83 2.98
N PRO A 112 -15.91 -15.53 2.14
CA PRO A 112 -15.69 -14.76 0.91
C PRO A 112 -15.13 -13.36 1.18
N VAL A 113 -15.60 -12.70 2.24
CA VAL A 113 -15.12 -11.39 2.66
C VAL A 113 -13.67 -11.47 3.14
N ALA A 114 -13.32 -12.51 3.92
CA ALA A 114 -11.97 -12.77 4.36
C ALA A 114 -11.01 -12.98 3.18
N ILE A 115 -11.40 -13.77 2.19
CA ILE A 115 -10.62 -14.00 0.97
C ILE A 115 -10.42 -12.68 0.20
N ALA A 116 -11.48 -11.90 0.04
CA ALA A 116 -11.41 -10.60 -0.64
C ALA A 116 -10.45 -9.63 0.06
N LEU A 117 -10.47 -9.59 1.41
CA LEU A 117 -9.52 -8.80 2.21
C LEU A 117 -8.07 -9.24 2.01
N VAL A 118 -7.81 -10.55 2.04
CA VAL A 118 -6.46 -11.08 1.82
C VAL A 118 -5.96 -10.74 0.41
N ILE A 119 -6.80 -10.88 -0.62
CA ILE A 119 -6.47 -10.51 -2.01
C ILE A 119 -6.15 -9.01 -2.09
N ALA A 120 -7.00 -8.16 -1.51
CA ALA A 120 -6.77 -6.72 -1.50
C ALA A 120 -5.46 -6.36 -0.81
N ALA A 121 -5.18 -6.93 0.38
CA ALA A 121 -3.97 -6.68 1.14
C ALA A 121 -2.70 -7.11 0.38
N ILE A 122 -2.69 -8.31 -0.20
CA ILE A 122 -1.57 -8.78 -1.02
C ILE A 122 -1.35 -7.88 -2.23
N GLY A 123 -2.42 -7.48 -2.93
CA GLY A 123 -2.33 -6.59 -4.08
C GLY A 123 -1.76 -5.22 -3.73
N MET A 124 -2.16 -4.65 -2.59
CA MET A 124 -1.63 -3.38 -2.09
C MET A 124 -0.14 -3.48 -1.76
N GLU A 125 0.28 -4.54 -1.07
CA GLU A 125 1.68 -4.74 -0.71
C GLU A 125 2.55 -4.93 -1.96
N LEU A 126 2.10 -5.72 -2.94
CA LEU A 126 2.76 -5.83 -4.24
C LEU A 126 2.95 -4.47 -4.91
N THR A 127 1.93 -3.64 -4.88
CA THR A 127 1.95 -2.32 -5.47
C THR A 127 2.99 -1.43 -4.78
N ILE A 128 3.07 -1.45 -3.45
CA ILE A 128 4.08 -0.73 -2.65
C ILE A 128 5.49 -1.21 -2.99
N ILE A 129 5.72 -2.52 -3.05
CA ILE A 129 7.03 -3.10 -3.38
C ILE A 129 7.53 -2.61 -4.75
N PHE A 130 6.69 -2.70 -5.79
CA PHE A 130 7.08 -2.27 -7.14
C PHE A 130 7.18 -0.75 -7.28
N ALA A 131 6.34 0.03 -6.59
CA ALA A 131 6.42 1.49 -6.57
C ALA A 131 7.71 1.97 -5.88
N ASN A 132 8.06 1.40 -4.74
CA ASN A 132 9.30 1.72 -4.03
C ASN A 132 10.55 1.31 -4.85
N ALA A 133 10.50 0.19 -5.56
CA ALA A 133 11.56 -0.21 -6.47
C ALA A 133 11.77 0.78 -7.63
N MET A 134 10.77 1.61 -7.98
CA MET A 134 10.92 2.67 -8.98
C MET A 134 11.58 3.94 -8.44
N LEU A 135 11.56 4.17 -7.13
CA LEU A 135 12.01 5.42 -6.51
C LEU A 135 13.46 5.80 -6.91
N PRO A 136 14.45 4.87 -6.93
CA PRO A 136 15.82 5.19 -7.37
C PRO A 136 15.93 5.56 -8.87
N THR A 137 14.92 5.25 -9.67
CA THR A 137 14.89 5.61 -11.10
C THR A 137 14.21 6.96 -11.36
N ILE A 138 13.41 7.45 -10.41
CA ILE A 138 12.63 8.68 -10.52
C ILE A 138 13.33 9.84 -9.82
N ALA A 139 14.02 9.58 -8.71
CA ALA A 139 14.65 10.57 -7.88
C ALA A 139 16.17 10.43 -7.86
N SER A 140 16.88 11.57 -7.71
CA SER A 140 18.31 11.56 -7.36
C SER A 140 18.49 11.19 -5.88
N ASP A 141 19.65 10.64 -5.52
CA ASP A 141 19.95 10.17 -4.16
C ASP A 141 19.64 11.22 -3.07
N ARG A 142 19.84 12.51 -3.38
CA ARG A 142 19.51 13.62 -2.47
C ARG A 142 18.01 13.86 -2.28
N ARG A 143 17.17 13.48 -3.25
CA ARG A 143 15.70 13.70 -3.23
C ARG A 143 14.91 12.46 -2.84
N ILE A 144 15.53 11.29 -2.81
CA ILE A 144 14.85 10.04 -2.42
C ILE A 144 14.24 10.17 -1.02
N GLY A 145 15.04 10.64 -0.05
CA GLY A 145 14.56 10.85 1.33
C GLY A 145 13.42 11.85 1.42
N LEU A 146 13.52 12.98 0.70
CA LEU A 146 12.49 14.00 0.66
C LEU A 146 11.18 13.47 0.05
N LEU A 147 11.25 12.79 -1.10
CA LEU A 147 10.09 12.24 -1.77
C LEU A 147 9.43 11.13 -0.95
N SER A 148 10.22 10.26 -0.34
CA SER A 148 9.73 9.23 0.56
C SER A 148 9.04 9.85 1.78
N GLY A 149 9.65 10.88 2.41
CA GLY A 149 9.04 11.60 3.53
C GLY A 149 7.72 12.26 3.16
N ILE A 150 7.67 13.03 2.07
CA ILE A 150 6.42 13.68 1.60
C ILE A 150 5.35 12.65 1.26
N GLY A 151 5.73 11.50 0.67
CA GLY A 151 4.80 10.43 0.36
C GLY A 151 4.17 9.80 1.60
N THR A 152 4.93 9.69 2.70
CA THR A 152 4.50 8.98 3.90
C THR A 152 3.91 9.90 4.97
N GLU A 153 4.42 11.13 5.14
CA GLU A 153 4.20 11.95 6.34
C GLU A 153 3.09 13.01 6.23
N VAL A 154 2.54 13.31 5.05
CA VAL A 154 1.52 14.37 4.91
C VAL A 154 0.22 14.10 5.70
N ILE A 155 0.02 12.86 6.15
CA ILE A 155 -1.15 12.51 6.98
C ILE A 155 -0.91 12.83 8.47
N ILE A 156 0.34 13.04 8.92
CA ILE A 156 0.68 13.08 10.36
C ILE A 156 1.01 14.48 10.89
N ALA A 157 1.28 15.49 10.05
CA ALA A 157 1.75 16.78 10.54
C ALA A 157 0.99 17.99 9.98
N PRO A 158 -0.01 18.51 10.70
CA PRO A 158 -0.57 19.83 10.40
C PRO A 158 0.43 20.98 10.65
N ASP A 159 1.51 20.76 11.39
CA ASP A 159 2.43 21.82 11.86
C ASP A 159 3.86 21.77 11.28
N ALA A 160 4.14 20.90 10.31
CA ALA A 160 5.49 20.79 9.74
C ALA A 160 5.92 21.98 8.86
N ASP A 161 5.07 23.00 8.67
CA ASP A 161 5.35 24.14 7.79
C ASP A 161 6.34 25.16 8.41
N GLU A 162 6.57 25.13 9.72
CA GLU A 162 7.53 26.04 10.36
C GLU A 162 8.99 25.54 10.29
N ASP A 163 9.20 24.23 10.35
CA ASP A 163 10.56 23.67 10.31
C ASP A 163 11.12 23.57 8.89
N ALA A 164 10.27 23.37 7.90
CA ALA A 164 10.68 23.34 6.49
C ALA A 164 11.21 24.71 5.99
N ARG A 165 10.75 25.81 6.57
CA ARG A 165 11.21 27.18 6.24
C ARG A 165 12.55 27.55 6.86
N ARG A 166 13.07 26.75 7.79
CA ARG A 166 14.38 27.01 8.45
C ARG A 166 15.57 26.33 7.72
N ILE A 167 15.28 25.52 6.70
CA ILE A 167 16.31 24.73 6.00
C ILE A 167 16.60 25.29 4.59
N ILE A 168 15.88 26.35 4.15
CA ILE A 168 16.17 27.09 2.93
C ILE A 168 16.84 28.41 3.28
#